data_f5774e6f05881b539b4b3c520f9d7cbf
#
_entry.id   f5774e6f05881b539b4b3c520f9d7cbf
#
_cell.length_a   1.000
_cell.length_b   1.000
_cell.length_c   1.000
_cell.angle_alpha   90.00
_cell.angle_beta   90.00
_cell.angle_gamma   90.00
#
_symmetry.space_group_name_H-M   'P 1'
#
loop_
_entity.id
_entity.type
_entity.pdbx_description
1 polymer ?
#
loop_
_entity_poly.entity_id
_entity_poly.type
_entity_poly.pdbx_seq_one_letter_code
_entity_poly.pdbx_strand_id
1 'polypeptide(L)'
;MQSRIDHPALSTAGAMQALQRLEKATKKAGVPDSTHELMKLRAGQINGCSGCVDLHSRALKAMGESDQRILMVAAWRDSSYYTDAERAVLALAEAATRLADRPDPVPDAIWDEAARHYDEPQLASLVLSIASINAWNRLNVATRQITGDWIAEYLEPDGAGEAALGR
;
A
#
# COMPACT_ATOMS: atom_id res chain seq x y z
N MET A 1 -10.78 6.28 20.95
CA MET A 1 -11.07 5.19 19.98
C MET A 1 -10.30 3.98 20.49
N GLN A 2 -10.79 2.74 20.30
CA GLN A 2 -10.16 1.54 20.84
C GLN A 2 -10.23 0.42 19.81
N SER A 3 -9.16 -0.36 19.67
CA SER A 3 -9.14 -1.57 18.83
C SER A 3 -10.14 -2.60 19.35
N ARG A 4 -10.75 -3.38 18.44
CA ARG A 4 -11.70 -4.44 18.81
C ARG A 4 -11.01 -5.65 19.42
N ILE A 5 -9.83 -5.96 18.90
CA ILE A 5 -8.94 -7.06 19.31
C ILE A 5 -7.49 -6.64 19.05
N ASP A 6 -6.53 -7.41 19.55
CA ASP A 6 -5.14 -7.31 19.12
C ASP A 6 -5.02 -7.53 17.61
N HIS A 7 -3.94 -7.03 17.02
CA HIS A 7 -3.77 -7.13 15.56
C HIS A 7 -3.74 -8.61 15.13
N PRO A 8 -4.60 -9.04 14.17
CA PRO A 8 -4.75 -10.46 13.79
C PRO A 8 -3.44 -11.12 13.36
N ALA A 9 -2.55 -10.38 12.71
CA ALA A 9 -1.25 -10.91 12.30
C ALA A 9 -0.32 -11.21 13.49
N LEU A 10 -0.52 -10.57 14.65
CA LEU A 10 0.21 -10.86 15.88
C LEU A 10 -0.44 -12.01 16.65
N SER A 11 -1.76 -12.05 16.65
CA SER A 11 -2.53 -13.07 17.38
C SER A 11 -2.52 -14.44 16.71
N THR A 12 -2.16 -14.52 15.41
CA THR A 12 -2.10 -15.76 14.64
C THR A 12 -0.66 -16.14 14.35
N ALA A 13 -0.22 -17.29 14.87
CA ALA A 13 1.16 -17.74 14.73
C ALA A 13 1.62 -17.81 13.27
N GLY A 14 2.73 -17.16 12.95
CA GLY A 14 3.34 -17.12 11.63
C GLY A 14 2.69 -16.17 10.62
N ALA A 15 1.53 -15.56 10.93
CA ALA A 15 0.84 -14.68 9.98
C ALA A 15 1.63 -13.41 9.67
N MET A 16 2.22 -12.77 10.68
CA MET A 16 3.07 -11.58 10.51
C MET A 16 4.22 -11.87 9.54
N GLN A 17 4.97 -12.95 9.79
CA GLN A 17 6.11 -13.33 8.95
C GLN A 17 5.69 -13.70 7.53
N ALA A 18 4.51 -14.30 7.34
CA ALA A 18 3.98 -14.62 6.00
C ALA A 18 3.65 -13.34 5.21
N LEU A 19 2.97 -12.37 5.84
CA LEU A 19 2.64 -11.08 5.22
C LEU A 19 3.90 -10.27 4.91
N GLN A 20 4.87 -10.23 5.81
CA GLN A 20 6.14 -9.53 5.57
C GLN A 20 6.98 -10.20 4.47
N ARG A 21 6.97 -11.53 4.36
CA ARG A 21 7.63 -12.25 3.27
C ARG A 21 6.99 -11.94 1.92
N LEU A 22 5.66 -11.86 1.86
CA LEU A 22 4.95 -11.44 0.65
C LEU A 22 5.38 -10.02 0.27
N GLU A 23 5.38 -9.10 1.22
CA GLU A 23 5.80 -7.71 1.02
C GLU A 23 7.24 -7.61 0.48
N LYS A 24 8.18 -8.33 1.09
CA LYS A 24 9.59 -8.39 0.62
C LYS A 24 9.71 -8.99 -0.79
N ALA A 25 8.86 -9.93 -1.16
CA ALA A 25 8.88 -10.54 -2.49
C ALA A 25 8.50 -9.54 -3.58
N THR A 26 7.58 -8.62 -3.32
CA THR A 26 7.14 -7.61 -4.30
C THR A 26 8.23 -6.60 -4.67
N LYS A 27 9.26 -6.42 -3.85
CA LYS A 27 10.34 -5.45 -4.10
C LYS A 27 11.44 -5.95 -5.06
N LYS A 28 11.37 -7.21 -5.53
CA LYS A 28 12.45 -7.85 -6.29
C LYS A 28 12.42 -7.59 -7.80
N ALA A 29 11.34 -7.04 -8.33
CA ALA A 29 11.15 -6.85 -9.77
C ALA A 29 11.68 -5.51 -10.32
N GLY A 30 12.30 -4.67 -9.47
CA GLY A 30 12.90 -3.42 -9.92
C GLY A 30 11.93 -2.26 -10.13
N VAL A 31 10.68 -2.37 -9.68
CA VAL A 31 9.78 -1.23 -9.57
C VAL A 31 10.29 -0.31 -8.45
N PRO A 32 10.34 1.02 -8.65
CA PRO A 32 10.80 1.95 -7.62
C PRO A 32 9.99 1.82 -6.32
N ASP A 33 10.67 1.84 -5.17
CA ASP A 33 10.00 1.74 -3.87
C ASP A 33 8.98 2.86 -3.66
N SER A 34 9.27 4.09 -4.13
CA SER A 34 8.31 5.20 -4.06
C SER A 34 7.03 4.93 -4.85
N THR A 35 7.10 4.23 -5.99
CA THR A 35 5.93 3.82 -6.77
C THR A 35 5.07 2.83 -5.98
N HIS A 36 5.69 1.84 -5.32
CA HIS A 36 4.98 0.93 -4.42
C HIS A 36 4.28 1.69 -3.27
N GLU A 37 4.97 2.64 -2.66
CA GLU A 37 4.42 3.39 -1.53
C GLU A 37 3.28 4.36 -1.95
N LEU A 38 3.37 5.01 -3.11
CA LEU A 38 2.28 5.81 -3.68
C LEU A 38 1.02 4.96 -3.92
N MET A 39 1.18 3.80 -4.51
CA MET A 39 0.10 2.84 -4.76
C MET A 39 -0.55 2.35 -3.45
N LYS A 40 0.26 1.99 -2.46
CA LYS A 40 -0.22 1.52 -1.14
C LYS A 40 -0.94 2.64 -0.37
N LEU A 41 -0.41 3.86 -0.43
CA LEU A 41 -1.08 5.03 0.12
C LEU A 41 -2.47 5.20 -0.50
N ARG A 42 -2.56 5.09 -1.85
CA ARG A 42 -3.84 5.19 -2.55
C ARG A 42 -4.82 4.10 -2.15
N ALA A 43 -4.40 2.86 -2.08
CA ALA A 43 -5.23 1.75 -1.61
C ALA A 43 -5.73 1.98 -0.17
N GLY A 44 -4.84 2.46 0.72
CA GLY A 44 -5.19 2.84 2.09
C GLY A 44 -6.26 3.92 2.17
N GLN A 45 -6.17 4.95 1.32
CA GLN A 45 -7.18 6.01 1.23
C GLN A 45 -8.54 5.47 0.76
N ILE A 46 -8.56 4.59 -0.25
CA ILE A 46 -9.78 3.97 -0.77
C ILE A 46 -10.46 3.12 0.29
N ASN A 47 -9.70 2.33 1.02
CA ASN A 47 -10.21 1.40 2.04
C ASN A 47 -10.45 2.06 3.41
N GLY A 48 -10.07 3.33 3.59
CA GLY A 48 -10.22 4.03 4.87
C GLY A 48 -9.32 3.50 5.99
N CYS A 49 -8.14 2.95 5.65
CA CYS A 49 -7.18 2.43 6.61
C CYS A 49 -6.27 3.57 7.12
N SER A 50 -6.60 4.18 8.25
CA SER A 50 -5.84 5.30 8.82
C SER A 50 -4.38 4.94 9.09
N GLY A 51 -4.11 3.77 9.68
CA GLY A 51 -2.74 3.30 9.93
C GLY A 51 -1.93 3.12 8.65
N CYS A 52 -2.56 2.60 7.58
CA CYS A 52 -1.89 2.43 6.29
C CYS A 52 -1.61 3.80 5.62
N VAL A 53 -2.57 4.73 5.70
CA VAL A 53 -2.37 6.10 5.17
C VAL A 53 -1.22 6.79 5.89
N ASP A 54 -1.17 6.73 7.22
CA ASP A 54 -0.08 7.33 8.01
C ASP A 54 1.27 6.66 7.70
N LEU A 55 1.34 5.32 7.73
CA LEU A 55 2.56 4.56 7.46
C LEU A 55 3.16 4.90 6.09
N HIS A 56 2.36 4.80 5.04
CA HIS A 56 2.85 5.00 3.67
C HIS A 56 3.12 6.48 3.35
N SER A 57 2.42 7.41 3.99
CA SER A 57 2.76 8.85 3.90
C SER A 57 4.12 9.15 4.53
N ARG A 58 4.41 8.59 5.70
CA ARG A 58 5.72 8.75 6.36
C ARG A 58 6.85 8.06 5.57
N ALA A 59 6.58 6.87 5.01
CA ALA A 59 7.56 6.17 4.17
C ALA A 59 7.93 7.01 2.93
N LEU A 60 6.95 7.56 2.23
CA LEU A 60 7.19 8.47 1.10
C LEU A 60 7.98 9.72 1.52
N LYS A 61 7.64 10.30 2.67
CA LYS A 61 8.36 11.45 3.21
C LYS A 61 9.83 11.11 3.51
N ALA A 62 10.09 9.94 4.09
CA ALA A 62 11.45 9.45 4.37
C ALA A 62 12.25 9.17 3.09
N MET A 63 11.58 8.83 1.98
CA MET A 63 12.18 8.68 0.65
C MET A 63 12.45 10.03 -0.06
N GLY A 64 12.09 11.15 0.56
CA GLY A 64 12.31 12.49 0.02
C GLY A 64 11.19 13.03 -0.88
N GLU A 65 10.03 12.35 -0.91
CA GLU A 65 8.87 12.85 -1.64
C GLU A 65 8.31 14.13 -1.01
N SER A 66 7.87 15.07 -1.86
CA SER A 66 7.32 16.33 -1.38
C SER A 66 5.94 16.15 -0.74
N ASP A 67 5.60 17.01 0.21
CA ASP A 67 4.29 17.01 0.84
C ASP A 67 3.16 17.19 -0.19
N GLN A 68 3.38 17.98 -1.24
CA GLN A 68 2.43 18.18 -2.32
C GLN A 68 2.14 16.85 -3.06
N ARG A 69 3.19 16.08 -3.41
CA ARG A 69 2.99 14.77 -4.05
C ARG A 69 2.21 13.81 -3.15
N ILE A 70 2.56 13.75 -1.87
CA ILE A 70 1.90 12.86 -0.90
C ILE A 70 0.43 13.24 -0.71
N LEU A 71 0.13 14.52 -0.53
CA LEU A 71 -1.24 15.01 -0.32
C LEU A 71 -2.12 14.84 -1.57
N MET A 72 -1.55 15.04 -2.77
CA MET A 72 -2.29 14.98 -4.03
C MET A 72 -2.56 13.57 -4.53
N VAL A 73 -2.06 12.50 -3.86
CA VAL A 73 -2.38 11.09 -4.25
C VAL A 73 -3.89 10.85 -4.28
N ALA A 74 -4.67 11.48 -3.41
CA ALA A 74 -6.12 11.35 -3.42
C ALA A 74 -6.79 11.87 -4.70
N ALA A 75 -6.17 12.89 -5.34
CA ALA A 75 -6.64 13.56 -6.55
C ALA A 75 -5.62 13.46 -7.70
N TRP A 76 -4.90 12.37 -7.79
CA TRP A 76 -3.79 12.16 -8.72
C TRP A 76 -4.16 12.38 -10.19
N ARG A 77 -5.41 12.14 -10.56
CA ARG A 77 -5.87 12.24 -11.97
C ARG A 77 -5.73 13.66 -12.53
N ASP A 78 -6.00 14.66 -11.70
CA ASP A 78 -5.96 16.07 -12.08
C ASP A 78 -4.65 16.76 -11.69
N SER A 79 -3.69 15.98 -11.16
CA SER A 79 -2.39 16.49 -10.67
C SER A 79 -1.28 16.28 -11.71
N SER A 80 -0.42 17.27 -11.87
CA SER A 80 0.80 17.21 -12.70
C SER A 80 2.02 16.61 -11.99
N TYR A 81 1.87 16.15 -10.73
CA TYR A 81 2.99 15.67 -9.92
C TYR A 81 3.44 14.24 -10.23
N TYR A 82 2.70 13.50 -11.05
CA TYR A 82 2.95 12.08 -11.30
C TYR A 82 3.33 11.84 -12.76
N THR A 83 4.31 10.98 -12.97
CA THR A 83 4.70 10.48 -14.29
C THR A 83 3.58 9.60 -14.88
N ASP A 84 3.61 9.37 -16.20
CA ASP A 84 2.63 8.49 -16.84
C ASP A 84 2.69 7.07 -16.29
N ALA A 85 3.89 6.56 -15.98
CA ALA A 85 4.06 5.27 -15.33
C ALA A 85 3.42 5.20 -13.93
N GLU A 86 3.61 6.21 -13.09
CA GLU A 86 2.96 6.30 -11.77
C GLU A 86 1.45 6.43 -11.89
N ARG A 87 0.96 7.20 -12.86
CA ARG A 87 -0.48 7.36 -13.13
C ARG A 87 -1.11 6.03 -13.54
N ALA A 88 -0.43 5.23 -14.37
CA ALA A 88 -0.87 3.90 -14.77
C ALA A 88 -0.98 2.95 -13.56
N VAL A 89 0.01 2.95 -12.67
CA VAL A 89 -0.02 2.15 -11.43
C VAL A 89 -1.12 2.62 -10.48
N LEU A 90 -1.32 3.93 -10.33
CA LEU A 90 -2.39 4.45 -9.48
C LEU A 90 -3.78 4.07 -10.02
N ALA A 91 -3.97 4.07 -11.35
CA ALA A 91 -5.20 3.59 -11.99
C ALA A 91 -5.41 2.08 -11.75
N LEU A 92 -4.36 1.27 -11.93
CA LEU A 92 -4.39 -0.18 -11.66
C LEU A 92 -4.70 -0.46 -10.19
N ALA A 93 -4.06 0.26 -9.27
CA ALA A 93 -4.29 0.12 -7.84
C ALA A 93 -5.75 0.43 -7.44
N GLU A 94 -6.33 1.50 -8.01
CA GLU A 94 -7.74 1.81 -7.75
C GLU A 94 -8.68 0.74 -8.29
N ALA A 95 -8.46 0.28 -9.52
CA ALA A 95 -9.27 -0.74 -10.15
C ALA A 95 -9.22 -2.07 -9.37
N ALA A 96 -8.01 -2.55 -9.07
CA ALA A 96 -7.79 -3.81 -8.36
C ALA A 96 -8.15 -3.74 -6.86
N THR A 97 -8.23 -2.54 -6.27
CA THR A 97 -8.74 -2.37 -4.89
C THR A 97 -10.26 -2.41 -4.84
N ARG A 98 -10.95 -1.93 -5.90
CA ARG A 98 -12.42 -1.84 -5.98
C ARG A 98 -13.00 -2.95 -6.85
N LEU A 99 -12.72 -4.21 -6.50
CA LEU A 99 -13.21 -5.37 -7.27
C LEU A 99 -14.71 -5.62 -7.08
N ALA A 100 -15.27 -5.26 -5.92
CA ALA A 100 -16.66 -5.54 -5.60
C ALA A 100 -17.65 -4.82 -6.52
N ASP A 101 -18.75 -5.50 -6.84
CA ASP A 101 -19.90 -4.95 -7.55
C ASP A 101 -19.61 -4.41 -8.97
N ARG A 102 -18.56 -4.93 -9.61
CA ARG A 102 -18.17 -4.57 -10.98
C ARG A 102 -18.03 -5.84 -11.83
N PRO A 103 -18.70 -5.92 -13.00
CA PRO A 103 -18.56 -7.07 -13.90
C PRO A 103 -17.15 -7.16 -14.53
N ASP A 104 -16.50 -6.02 -14.72
CA ASP A 104 -15.11 -5.89 -15.21
C ASP A 104 -14.37 -4.87 -14.35
N PRO A 105 -13.80 -5.31 -13.20
CA PRO A 105 -13.18 -4.39 -12.26
C PRO A 105 -11.83 -3.83 -12.70
N VAL A 106 -11.09 -4.55 -13.57
CA VAL A 106 -9.81 -4.12 -14.14
C VAL A 106 -9.90 -4.22 -15.67
N PRO A 107 -10.50 -3.23 -16.33
CA PRO A 107 -10.65 -3.24 -17.79
C PRO A 107 -9.31 -3.30 -18.51
N ASP A 108 -9.29 -3.92 -19.70
CA ASP A 108 -8.07 -4.05 -20.53
C ASP A 108 -7.38 -2.70 -20.74
N ALA A 109 -8.11 -1.61 -20.91
CA ALA A 109 -7.53 -0.27 -21.06
C ALA A 109 -6.65 0.17 -19.87
N ILE A 110 -7.00 -0.23 -18.64
CA ILE A 110 -6.18 0.06 -17.44
C ILE A 110 -4.96 -0.87 -17.41
N TRP A 111 -5.16 -2.15 -17.72
CA TRP A 111 -4.09 -3.13 -17.78
C TRP A 111 -3.06 -2.79 -18.86
N ASP A 112 -3.51 -2.53 -20.07
CA ASP A 112 -2.68 -2.22 -21.22
C ASP A 112 -1.87 -0.94 -21.01
N GLU A 113 -2.46 0.07 -20.36
CA GLU A 113 -1.72 1.28 -20.00
C GLU A 113 -0.59 0.99 -19.03
N ALA A 114 -0.83 0.17 -18.00
CA ALA A 114 0.24 -0.25 -17.09
C ALA A 114 1.31 -1.09 -17.82
N ALA A 115 0.91 -1.97 -18.73
CA ALA A 115 1.81 -2.81 -19.53
C ALA A 115 2.70 -2.03 -20.53
N ARG A 116 2.36 -0.78 -20.85
CA ARG A 116 3.26 0.11 -21.61
C ARG A 116 4.48 0.58 -20.83
N HIS A 117 4.38 0.61 -19.51
CA HIS A 117 5.41 1.16 -18.63
C HIS A 117 6.16 0.10 -17.82
N TYR A 118 5.56 -1.09 -17.63
CA TYR A 118 6.09 -2.14 -16.79
C TYR A 118 6.08 -3.47 -17.53
N ASP A 119 7.18 -4.21 -17.44
CA ASP A 119 7.27 -5.58 -17.97
C ASP A 119 6.46 -6.57 -17.12
N GLU A 120 6.33 -7.81 -17.59
CA GLU A 120 5.54 -8.85 -16.93
C GLU A 120 5.99 -9.13 -15.48
N PRO A 121 7.28 -9.27 -15.15
CA PRO A 121 7.73 -9.38 -13.75
C PRO A 121 7.36 -8.19 -12.89
N GLN A 122 7.45 -6.97 -13.42
CA GLN A 122 7.09 -5.74 -12.73
C GLN A 122 5.57 -5.64 -12.50
N LEU A 123 4.77 -5.98 -13.51
CA LEU A 123 3.30 -6.05 -13.38
C LEU A 123 2.88 -7.08 -12.33
N ALA A 124 3.47 -8.28 -12.34
CA ALA A 124 3.22 -9.30 -11.34
C ALA A 124 3.55 -8.79 -9.92
N SER A 125 4.67 -8.09 -9.77
CA SER A 125 5.07 -7.44 -8.52
C SER A 125 4.06 -6.40 -8.05
N LEU A 126 3.61 -5.53 -8.95
CA LEU A 126 2.60 -4.50 -8.64
C LEU A 126 1.27 -5.13 -8.20
N VAL A 127 0.78 -6.15 -8.92
CA VAL A 127 -0.47 -6.85 -8.56
C VAL A 127 -0.35 -7.53 -7.21
N LEU A 128 0.76 -8.22 -6.93
CA LEU A 128 1.03 -8.81 -5.62
C LEU A 128 1.09 -7.75 -4.51
N SER A 129 1.69 -6.61 -4.79
CA SER A 129 1.76 -5.50 -3.83
C SER A 129 0.39 -4.90 -3.54
N ILE A 130 -0.48 -4.75 -4.57
CA ILE A 130 -1.88 -4.35 -4.40
C ILE A 130 -2.64 -5.37 -3.54
N ALA A 131 -2.47 -6.66 -3.80
CA ALA A 131 -3.11 -7.72 -3.02
C ALA A 131 -2.64 -7.69 -1.56
N SER A 132 -1.33 -7.53 -1.34
CA SER A 132 -0.74 -7.42 0.00
C SER A 132 -1.29 -6.25 0.79
N ILE A 133 -1.27 -5.03 0.23
CA ILE A 133 -1.80 -3.86 0.94
C ILE A 133 -3.31 -3.98 1.20
N ASN A 134 -4.08 -4.58 0.31
CA ASN A 134 -5.49 -4.83 0.53
C ASN A 134 -5.74 -5.84 1.66
N ALA A 135 -4.87 -6.83 1.86
CA ALA A 135 -4.91 -7.72 3.01
C ALA A 135 -4.68 -6.93 4.31
N TRP A 136 -3.61 -6.14 4.39
CA TRP A 136 -3.33 -5.27 5.54
C TRP A 136 -4.48 -4.29 5.84
N ASN A 137 -5.01 -3.63 4.81
CA ASN A 137 -6.14 -2.70 4.99
C ASN A 137 -7.34 -3.41 5.64
N ARG A 138 -7.68 -4.64 5.20
CA ARG A 138 -8.80 -5.40 5.75
C ARG A 138 -8.57 -5.80 7.20
N LEU A 139 -7.37 -6.26 7.55
CA LEU A 139 -7.01 -6.58 8.93
C LEU A 139 -7.19 -5.36 9.83
N ASN A 140 -6.60 -4.22 9.43
CA ASN A 140 -6.63 -3.00 10.21
C ASN A 140 -8.04 -2.40 10.35
N VAL A 141 -8.78 -2.28 9.26
CA VAL A 141 -10.11 -1.66 9.25
C VAL A 141 -11.12 -2.54 10.00
N ALA A 142 -11.14 -3.86 9.75
CA ALA A 142 -12.07 -4.77 10.40
C ALA A 142 -11.89 -4.81 11.92
N THR A 143 -10.66 -4.71 12.39
CA THR A 143 -10.33 -4.73 13.83
C THR A 143 -10.19 -3.35 14.46
N ARG A 144 -10.36 -2.29 13.68
CA ARG A 144 -10.23 -0.89 14.10
C ARG A 144 -8.86 -0.59 14.73
N GLN A 145 -7.79 -1.03 14.07
CA GLN A 145 -6.44 -0.72 14.53
C GLN A 145 -6.20 0.79 14.52
N ILE A 146 -5.61 1.29 15.60
CA ILE A 146 -5.45 2.72 15.83
C ILE A 146 -4.12 3.17 15.24
N THR A 147 -4.14 4.31 14.54
CA THR A 147 -2.95 5.06 14.15
C THR A 147 -2.26 5.63 15.38
N GLY A 148 -0.94 5.67 15.40
CA GLY A 148 -0.21 6.23 16.54
C GLY A 148 1.29 6.22 16.36
N ASP A 149 2.00 6.52 17.44
CA ASP A 149 3.46 6.69 17.47
C ASP A 149 4.24 5.42 17.11
N TRP A 150 3.62 4.24 17.26
CA TRP A 150 4.19 2.95 16.86
C TRP A 150 4.60 2.91 15.37
N ILE A 151 3.97 3.75 14.52
CA ILE A 151 4.32 3.83 13.10
C ILE A 151 5.71 4.41 12.91
N ALA A 152 6.12 5.39 13.72
CA ALA A 152 7.46 5.93 13.69
C ALA A 152 8.49 4.84 14.09
N GLU A 153 8.20 4.10 15.15
CA GLU A 153 9.04 2.97 15.61
C GLU A 153 9.15 1.86 14.54
N TYR A 154 8.07 1.62 13.77
CA TYR A 154 8.07 0.63 12.68
C TYR A 154 8.95 1.03 11.49
N LEU A 155 9.11 2.33 11.23
CA LEU A 155 9.90 2.87 10.12
C LEU A 155 11.38 3.05 10.48
N GLU A 156 11.78 2.87 11.74
CA GLU A 156 13.18 3.01 12.15
C GLU A 156 14.05 1.86 11.59
N PRO A 157 15.30 2.17 11.14
CA PRO A 157 16.16 1.21 10.41
C PRO A 157 16.57 -0.03 11.22
N ASP A 158 16.53 0.03 12.55
CA ASP A 158 17.09 -0.98 13.46
C ASP A 158 16.12 -2.10 13.84
N GLY A 159 15.00 -2.25 13.10
CA GLY A 159 14.11 -3.41 13.26
C GLY A 159 13.26 -3.43 14.54
N ALA A 160 13.16 -2.33 15.26
CA ALA A 160 12.28 -2.19 16.43
C ALA A 160 10.78 -2.34 16.08
N GLY A 161 10.43 -2.30 14.79
CA GLY A 161 9.06 -2.39 14.32
C GLY A 161 8.34 -3.70 14.62
N GLU A 162 9.05 -4.81 14.80
CA GLU A 162 8.44 -6.06 15.24
C GLU A 162 7.97 -5.99 16.71
N ALA A 163 8.67 -5.23 17.55
CA ALA A 163 8.33 -5.05 18.97
C ALA A 163 7.19 -4.03 19.18
N ALA A 164 7.06 -3.04 18.30
CA ALA A 164 6.05 -1.99 18.42
C ALA A 164 4.61 -2.48 18.14
N LEU A 165 4.47 -3.52 17.30
CA LEU A 165 3.16 -4.13 16.97
C LEU A 165 2.65 -5.08 18.07
N GLY A 166 3.43 -5.33 19.11
CA GLY A 166 3.12 -6.24 20.24
C GLY A 166 2.66 -5.56 21.53
N ARG A 167 2.40 -4.23 21.52
CA ARG A 167 1.92 -3.50 22.69
C ARG A 167 0.49 -3.04 22.55
#